data_e79b5f40adce678bafe93e94b60cb71f
#
_entry.id   e79b5f40adce678bafe93e94b60cb71f
#
_cell.length_a   1.000
_cell.length_b   1.000
_cell.length_c   1.000
_cell.angle_alpha   90.00
_cell.angle_beta   90.00
_cell.angle_gamma   90.00
#
_symmetry.space_group_name_H-M   'P 1'
#
loop_
_entity.id
_entity.type
_entity.pdbx_description
1 polymer ?
#
loop_
_entity_poly.entity_id
_entity_poly.type
_entity_poly.pdbx_seq_one_letter_code
_entity_poly.pdbx_strand_id
1 'polypeptide(L)' 'MIATEKTLSELIKTMRTAEGLTQSELAMEVYSDKSSISYWERGKSISWYKFLEIATALGYTVEIEVKGGAE' A
#
# COMPACT_ATOMS: atom_id res chain seq x y z
N MET A 1 -1.68 7.99 -13.94
CA MET A 1 -2.41 8.08 -12.65
C MET A 1 -1.59 8.83 -11.63
N ILE A 2 -2.24 9.72 -10.91
CA ILE A 2 -1.56 10.46 -9.85
C ILE A 2 -1.75 9.66 -8.55
N ALA A 3 -0.65 9.31 -7.92
CA ALA A 3 -0.71 8.55 -6.68
C ALA A 3 -1.00 9.50 -5.52
N THR A 4 -2.08 9.26 -4.82
CA THR A 4 -2.47 10.00 -3.63
C THR A 4 -2.55 9.02 -2.47
N GLU A 5 -2.70 9.52 -1.26
CA GLU A 5 -2.89 8.63 -0.11
C GLU A 5 -4.09 7.71 -0.32
N LYS A 6 -5.17 8.25 -0.89
CA LYS A 6 -6.35 7.45 -1.17
C LYS A 6 -6.04 6.35 -2.18
N THR A 7 -5.29 6.70 -3.24
CA THR A 7 -4.91 5.71 -4.26
C THR A 7 -4.04 4.62 -3.67
N LEU A 8 -3.05 4.99 -2.85
CA LEU A 8 -2.17 4.02 -2.21
C LEU A 8 -2.96 3.10 -1.29
N SER A 9 -3.91 3.66 -0.55
CA SER A 9 -4.76 2.89 0.35
C SER A 9 -5.59 1.86 -0.39
N GLU A 10 -6.17 2.26 -1.50
CA GLU A 10 -6.97 1.34 -2.31
C GLU A 10 -6.12 0.23 -2.88
N LEU A 11 -4.90 0.55 -3.31
CA LEU A 11 -3.98 -0.45 -3.84
C LEU A 11 -3.58 -1.47 -2.78
N ILE A 12 -3.34 -1.02 -1.55
CA ILE A 12 -3.01 -1.94 -0.46
C ILE A 12 -4.13 -2.94 -0.26
N LYS A 13 -5.36 -2.45 -0.19
CA LYS A 13 -6.49 -3.33 0.02
C LYS A 13 -6.65 -4.31 -1.15
N THR A 14 -6.47 -3.82 -2.37
CA THR A 14 -6.57 -4.65 -3.57
C THR A 14 -5.51 -5.74 -3.56
N MET A 15 -4.26 -5.38 -3.28
CA MET A 15 -3.17 -6.36 -3.23
C MET A 15 -3.41 -7.38 -2.12
N ARG A 16 -3.82 -6.90 -0.94
CA ARG A 16 -4.05 -7.79 0.19
C ARG A 16 -5.14 -8.82 -0.12
N THR A 17 -6.27 -8.35 -0.64
CA THR A 17 -7.38 -9.25 -0.92
C THR A 17 -7.05 -10.20 -2.08
N ALA A 18 -6.28 -9.74 -3.05
CA ALA A 18 -5.85 -10.60 -4.16
C ALA A 18 -4.98 -11.75 -3.65
N GLU A 19 -4.21 -11.51 -2.58
CA GLU A 19 -3.37 -12.55 -1.99
C GLU A 19 -4.13 -13.39 -0.95
N GLY A 20 -5.40 -13.10 -0.73
CA GLY A 20 -6.22 -13.86 0.20
C GLY A 20 -5.92 -13.61 1.65
N LEU A 21 -5.33 -12.46 1.99
CA LEU A 21 -4.92 -12.18 3.36
C LEU A 21 -5.93 -11.33 4.10
N THR A 22 -6.09 -11.60 5.40
CA THR A 22 -6.83 -10.69 6.28
C THR A 22 -5.92 -9.52 6.64
N GLN A 23 -6.53 -8.49 7.23
CA GLN A 23 -5.73 -7.35 7.72
C GLN A 23 -4.72 -7.80 8.78
N SER A 24 -5.13 -8.72 9.65
CA SER A 24 -4.22 -9.24 10.67
C SER A 24 -3.05 -10.00 10.07
N GLU A 25 -3.32 -10.79 9.03
CA GLU A 25 -2.26 -11.54 8.37
C GLU A 25 -1.28 -10.62 7.67
N LEU A 26 -1.79 -9.60 6.99
CA LEU A 26 -0.88 -8.63 6.38
C LEU A 26 -0.05 -7.91 7.43
N ALA A 27 -0.67 -7.56 8.56
CA ALA A 27 0.03 -6.88 9.63
C ALA A 27 1.24 -7.71 10.10
N MET A 28 1.07 -9.02 10.20
CA MET A 28 2.19 -9.89 10.59
C MET A 28 3.32 -9.87 9.55
N GLU A 29 2.96 -9.79 8.28
CA GLU A 29 3.96 -9.77 7.21
C GLU A 29 4.83 -8.52 7.23
N VAL A 30 4.30 -7.42 7.72
CA VAL A 30 5.01 -6.13 7.70
C VAL A 30 5.33 -5.63 9.11
N TYR A 31 5.30 -6.54 10.09
CA TYR A 31 5.65 -6.23 11.48
C TYR A 31 4.84 -5.04 12.02
N SER A 32 3.53 -5.08 11.77
CA SER A 32 2.63 -4.03 12.18
C SER A 32 1.44 -4.65 12.93
N ASP A 33 0.35 -3.92 13.09
CA ASP A 33 -0.84 -4.46 13.72
C ASP A 33 -2.06 -4.20 12.84
N LYS A 34 -3.15 -4.90 13.16
CA LYS A 34 -4.37 -4.81 12.37
C LYS A 34 -4.91 -3.39 12.33
N SER A 35 -4.80 -2.66 13.43
CA SER A 35 -5.30 -1.29 13.50
C SER A 35 -4.59 -0.39 12.51
N SER A 36 -3.28 -0.55 12.38
CA SER A 36 -2.49 0.22 11.43
C SER A 36 -2.89 -0.10 10.00
N ILE A 37 -3.04 -1.38 9.67
CA ILE A 37 -3.47 -1.78 8.33
C ILE A 37 -4.83 -1.19 8.02
N SER A 38 -5.77 -1.31 8.95
CA SER A 38 -7.11 -0.75 8.77
C SER A 38 -7.07 0.76 8.55
N TYR A 39 -6.24 1.45 9.34
CA TYR A 39 -6.08 2.89 9.25
C TYR A 39 -5.58 3.30 7.87
N TRP A 40 -4.54 2.61 7.39
CA TRP A 40 -3.98 2.92 6.07
C TRP A 40 -4.97 2.60 4.95
N GLU A 41 -5.72 1.49 5.06
CA GLU A 41 -6.68 1.13 4.03
C GLU A 41 -7.87 2.09 3.95
N ARG A 42 -8.08 2.88 5.01
CA ARG A 42 -9.12 3.90 5.01
C ARG A 42 -8.62 5.25 4.46
N GLY A 43 -7.42 5.28 3.92
CA GLY A 43 -6.89 6.47 3.30
C GLY A 43 -6.21 7.43 4.25
N LYS A 44 -5.74 6.93 5.41
CA LYS A 44 -5.15 7.78 6.42
C LYS A 44 -3.64 7.62 6.48
N SER A 45 -2.96 8.72 6.37
CA SER A 45 -1.54 8.88 6.72
C SER A 45 -0.59 7.79 6.29
N ILE A 46 -0.82 7.17 5.14
CA ILE A 46 0.15 6.19 4.68
C ILE A 46 1.29 6.92 3.96
N SER A 47 2.52 6.57 4.32
CA SER A 47 3.68 7.11 3.66
C SER A 47 4.01 6.27 2.42
N TRP A 48 4.69 6.89 1.47
CA TRP A 48 5.17 6.19 0.29
C TRP A 48 6.08 5.03 0.69
N TYR A 49 6.93 5.27 1.69
CA TYR A 49 7.85 4.25 2.18
C TYR A 49 7.10 3.03 2.70
N LYS A 50 6.07 3.26 3.52
CA LYS A 50 5.29 2.15 4.07
C LYS A 50 4.53 1.41 2.98
N PHE A 51 4.01 2.14 1.99
CA PHE A 51 3.35 1.52 0.86
C PHE A 51 4.31 0.56 0.12
N LEU A 52 5.54 1.02 -0.14
CA LEU A 52 6.53 0.18 -0.82
C LEU A 52 6.85 -1.06 0.00
N GLU A 53 6.96 -0.91 1.31
CA GLU A 53 7.24 -2.03 2.20
C GLU A 53 6.13 -3.09 2.10
N ILE A 54 4.88 -2.64 2.13
CA ILE A 54 3.74 -3.54 2.03
C ILE A 54 3.71 -4.24 0.67
N ALA A 55 3.88 -3.48 -0.40
CA ALA A 55 3.85 -4.05 -1.74
C ALA A 55 4.95 -5.11 -1.90
N THR A 56 6.16 -4.81 -1.43
CA THR A 56 7.27 -5.75 -1.50
C THR A 56 6.99 -7.01 -0.70
N ALA A 57 6.42 -6.86 0.50
CA ALA A 57 6.11 -8.00 1.36
C ALA A 57 5.07 -8.91 0.69
N LEU A 58 4.18 -8.35 -0.12
CA LEU A 58 3.17 -9.13 -0.82
C LEU A 58 3.66 -9.66 -2.18
N GLY A 59 4.91 -9.40 -2.52
CA GLY A 59 5.50 -9.92 -3.75
C GLY A 59 5.27 -9.07 -4.99
N TYR A 60 4.87 -7.84 -4.81
CA TYR A 60 4.63 -6.95 -5.94
C TYR A 60 5.83 -6.07 -6.21
N THR A 61 6.02 -5.75 -7.48
CA THR A 61 7.02 -4.78 -7.91
C THR A 61 6.30 -3.48 -8.21
N VAL A 62 6.83 -2.39 -7.71
CA VAL A 62 6.24 -1.07 -7.95
C VAL A 62 7.10 -0.33 -8.97
N GLU A 63 6.49 0.07 -10.06
CA GLU A 63 7.16 0.84 -11.10
C GLU A 63 6.63 2.26 -11.07
N ILE A 64 7.53 3.21 -11.14
CA ILE A 64 7.18 4.62 -11.13
C ILE A 64 7.65 5.26 -12.40
N GLU A 65 6.75 5.97 -13.05
CA GLU A 65 7.10 6.74 -14.23
C GLU A 65 7.05 8.21 -13.87
N VAL A 66 8.15 8.90 -14.08
CA VAL A 66 8.22 10.34 -13.84
C VAL A 66 8.34 11.03 -15.17
N LYS A 67 7.40 11.87 -15.47
CA LYS A 67 7.40 12.60 -16.74
C LYS A 67 7.84 14.03 -16.52
N GLY A 68 8.54 14.55 -17.48
CA GLY A 68 8.93 15.95 -17.44
C GLY A 68 7.68 16.82 -17.45
N GLY A 69 7.66 17.76 -16.55
CA GLY A 69 6.49 18.59 -16.39
C GLY A 69 6.52 19.84 -17.21
N ALA A 70 7.56 20.03 -17.90
CA ALA A 70 7.68 21.25 -18.59
C ALA A 70 7.24 21.15 -20.01
N GLU A 71 6.80 21.77 -20.40
CA GLU A 71 6.73 21.88 -21.67
C GLU A 71 5.91 22.62 -22.03
#